data_9a0ee24d0d74b699de98b34803f6c014
#
_entry.id   9a0ee24d0d74b699de98b34803f6c014
#
_cell.length_a   1.000
_cell.length_b   1.000
_cell.length_c   1.000
_cell.angle_alpha   90.00
_cell.angle_beta   90.00
_cell.angle_gamma   90.00
#
_symmetry.space_group_name_H-M   'P 1'
#
loop_
_entity.id
_entity.type
_entity.pdbx_description
1 polymer ?
#
loop_
_entity_poly.entity_id
_entity_poly.type
_entity_poly.pdbx_seq_one_letter_code
_entity_poly.pdbx_strand_id
1 'polypeptide(L)'
;YEEAAHHNAVFVGRDESVIPRYAHQRGTAGSFRLDVKGSDKAFNFCYRGEGERLFVFEAPIDLLSFLCLFKKEWQKQSYLALGGVGEKALLRFLSDRPNIKTVFLCLDSDQAGSDACSRLAELVPEGLTVHRLVPLYKDWNEVLQHRAEIADGKYIREAIYGLKEPPQEETVEIIRMSEVDTQTVEWLWEPYIPFGKVTIVQGNPGEGKTTFALRLAAACTTGGTLPGMKPLPPFQVIYQTAEDGLGDTVKPRLIEAAADLDRVLVIDEAKRELTLSDERIEKAITQNGARLIILDPIQAYMGEKTDMNRANEVRPMFRRLADVAERTGCAVILIGHLNKAAGGQSAYRGLGSIDFRAAARSVLLIGRVKREPNVRVIVHDKSSLAPEGKPVAFCLDPETGFSWIGEYDITADELLSGAGGNTATKTEQAERLILDLLADGKELASEDIVKAAAEAGISERTVQNAKRNMGGILGARRVGGQWYNFIKKKQPPEPAS
;
A
#
# COMPACT_ATOMS: atom_id res chain seq x y z
N TYR A 1 -18.85 53.51 -15.44
CA TYR A 1 -19.49 54.84 -15.36
C TYR A 1 -18.91 55.57 -14.17
N GLU A 2 -19.13 56.89 -14.14
CA GLU A 2 -18.71 57.83 -13.07
C GLU A 2 -19.94 58.52 -12.47
N GLU A 3 -19.95 58.64 -11.16
CA GLU A 3 -20.96 59.42 -10.45
C GLU A 3 -20.50 60.88 -10.41
N ALA A 4 -21.39 61.84 -10.82
CA ALA A 4 -21.01 63.21 -11.16
C ALA A 4 -20.66 64.08 -9.92
N ALA A 5 -21.17 63.82 -8.73
CA ALA A 5 -20.99 64.67 -7.57
C ALA A 5 -19.66 64.45 -6.85
N HIS A 6 -19.18 63.19 -6.79
CA HIS A 6 -17.97 62.81 -6.03
C HIS A 6 -16.96 62.04 -6.91
N HIS A 7 -17.20 61.91 -8.17
CA HIS A 7 -16.39 61.19 -9.13
C HIS A 7 -16.13 59.70 -8.78
N ASN A 8 -17.12 59.06 -8.14
CA ASN A 8 -17.04 57.66 -7.77
C ASN A 8 -17.17 56.79 -9.03
N ALA A 9 -16.43 55.70 -9.08
CA ALA A 9 -16.57 54.68 -10.11
C ALA A 9 -17.91 53.94 -9.92
N VAL A 10 -18.71 53.76 -10.99
CA VAL A 10 -20.01 53.10 -10.94
C VAL A 10 -19.99 51.83 -11.80
N PHE A 11 -20.17 50.69 -11.13
CA PHE A 11 -20.29 49.40 -11.77
C PHE A 11 -21.75 49.05 -11.97
N VAL A 12 -22.18 48.82 -13.21
CA VAL A 12 -23.55 48.61 -13.57
C VAL A 12 -23.79 47.17 -14.02
N GLY A 13 -24.71 46.50 -13.34
CA GLY A 13 -25.22 45.18 -13.74
C GLY A 13 -26.49 45.33 -14.57
N ARG A 14 -26.61 44.56 -15.67
CA ARG A 14 -27.70 44.65 -16.63
C ARG A 14 -28.37 43.30 -16.84
N ASP A 15 -29.65 43.31 -17.16
CA ASP A 15 -30.37 42.12 -17.63
C ASP A 15 -30.07 41.79 -19.08
N GLU A 16 -30.71 40.77 -19.63
CA GLU A 16 -30.55 40.32 -21.01
C GLU A 16 -31.01 41.37 -22.05
N SER A 17 -31.95 42.20 -21.65
CA SER A 17 -32.41 43.33 -22.48
C SER A 17 -31.52 44.58 -22.34
N VAL A 18 -30.34 44.44 -21.71
CA VAL A 18 -29.37 45.52 -21.46
C VAL A 18 -29.89 46.62 -20.52
N ILE A 19 -31.03 46.38 -19.82
CA ILE A 19 -31.59 47.33 -18.88
C ILE A 19 -30.79 47.27 -17.58
N PRO A 20 -30.34 48.42 -17.00
CA PRO A 20 -29.67 48.48 -15.72
C PRO A 20 -30.61 47.98 -14.59
N ARG A 21 -30.15 46.98 -13.81
CA ARG A 21 -30.86 46.40 -12.67
C ARG A 21 -30.09 46.54 -11.36
N TYR A 22 -28.79 46.75 -11.47
CA TYR A 22 -27.88 46.88 -10.33
C TYR A 22 -26.84 47.94 -10.58
N ALA A 23 -26.50 48.72 -9.56
CA ALA A 23 -25.38 49.65 -9.64
C ALA A 23 -24.66 49.70 -8.27
N HIS A 24 -23.32 49.61 -8.34
CA HIS A 24 -22.43 49.70 -7.19
C HIS A 24 -21.49 50.88 -7.37
N GLN A 25 -21.40 51.76 -6.37
CA GLN A 25 -20.47 52.88 -6.35
C GLN A 25 -19.25 52.57 -5.51
N ARG A 26 -18.07 52.88 -6.05
CA ARG A 26 -16.81 52.74 -5.38
C ARG A 26 -16.05 54.05 -5.43
N GLY A 27 -15.60 54.52 -4.27
CA GLY A 27 -14.78 55.75 -4.18
C GLY A 27 -13.49 55.59 -4.93
N THR A 28 -13.12 56.60 -5.69
CA THR A 28 -11.77 56.71 -6.36
C THR A 28 -10.72 57.21 -5.42
N ALA A 29 -11.12 57.86 -4.30
CA ALA A 29 -10.28 58.25 -3.18
C ALA A 29 -10.91 57.75 -1.88
N GLY A 30 -10.24 56.84 -1.16
CA GLY A 30 -10.67 56.29 0.11
C GLY A 30 -11.53 55.02 -0.01
N SER A 31 -12.24 54.65 1.08
CA SER A 31 -12.90 53.34 1.24
C SER A 31 -14.39 53.35 0.96
N PHE A 32 -14.94 54.42 0.35
CA PHE A 32 -16.36 54.55 0.06
C PHE A 32 -16.87 53.42 -0.86
N ARG A 33 -17.94 52.76 -0.46
CA ARG A 33 -18.66 51.73 -1.23
C ARG A 33 -20.14 51.76 -0.90
N LEU A 34 -20.99 51.73 -1.94
CA LEU A 34 -22.45 51.79 -1.75
C LEU A 34 -23.15 51.07 -2.91
N ASP A 35 -24.12 50.21 -2.60
CA ASP A 35 -25.10 49.73 -3.57
C ASP A 35 -26.19 50.79 -3.73
N VAL A 36 -26.50 51.21 -4.95
CA VAL A 36 -27.53 52.17 -5.24
C VAL A 36 -28.88 51.64 -4.82
N LYS A 37 -29.70 52.46 -4.15
CA LYS A 37 -31.05 52.08 -3.67
C LYS A 37 -31.89 51.53 -4.83
N GLY A 38 -32.50 50.36 -4.64
CA GLY A 38 -33.33 49.70 -5.65
C GLY A 38 -32.56 48.76 -6.57
N SER A 39 -31.25 48.59 -6.33
CA SER A 39 -30.45 47.60 -7.02
C SER A 39 -30.88 46.17 -6.69
N ASP A 40 -31.00 45.32 -7.71
CA ASP A 40 -31.22 43.88 -7.56
C ASP A 40 -29.91 43.13 -7.67
N LYS A 41 -29.44 42.54 -6.57
CA LYS A 41 -28.14 41.79 -6.51
C LYS A 41 -28.09 40.56 -7.39
N ALA A 42 -29.21 40.09 -7.94
CA ALA A 42 -29.20 38.99 -8.93
C ALA A 42 -28.57 39.40 -10.27
N PHE A 43 -28.54 40.72 -10.58
CA PHE A 43 -28.03 41.27 -11.84
C PHE A 43 -26.68 42.00 -11.63
N ASN A 44 -25.75 41.45 -10.90
CA ASN A 44 -24.52 42.13 -10.55
C ASN A 44 -23.59 42.37 -11.78
N PHE A 45 -22.50 43.11 -11.57
CA PHE A 45 -21.55 43.45 -12.60
C PHE A 45 -20.94 42.19 -13.21
N CYS A 46 -21.05 42.06 -14.54
CA CYS A 46 -20.57 40.87 -15.24
C CYS A 46 -20.13 41.17 -16.68
N TYR A 47 -19.34 40.28 -17.25
CA TYR A 47 -19.06 40.20 -18.68
C TYR A 47 -19.48 38.80 -19.17
N ARG A 48 -20.18 38.74 -20.31
CA ARG A 48 -20.72 37.54 -20.92
C ARG A 48 -19.94 37.21 -22.19
N GLY A 49 -18.96 36.29 -22.06
CA GLY A 49 -18.25 35.72 -23.20
C GLY A 49 -18.98 34.50 -23.79
N GLU A 50 -18.55 34.00 -24.94
CA GLU A 50 -19.15 32.83 -25.60
C GLU A 50 -18.60 31.48 -25.09
N GLY A 51 -17.51 31.48 -24.31
CA GLY A 51 -16.85 30.28 -23.83
C GLY A 51 -17.61 29.57 -22.71
N GLU A 52 -17.12 28.42 -22.35
CA GLU A 52 -17.73 27.49 -21.36
C GLU A 52 -17.25 27.72 -19.91
N ARG A 53 -16.43 28.75 -19.66
CA ARG A 53 -15.83 29.02 -18.33
C ARG A 53 -16.39 30.31 -17.74
N LEU A 54 -16.75 30.24 -16.46
CA LEU A 54 -17.16 31.38 -15.66
C LEU A 54 -16.17 31.61 -14.51
N PHE A 55 -15.67 32.85 -14.38
CA PHE A 55 -14.83 33.30 -13.28
C PHE A 55 -15.65 34.21 -12.35
N VAL A 56 -15.68 33.89 -11.07
CA VAL A 56 -16.55 34.54 -10.06
C VAL A 56 -15.70 35.22 -9.01
N PHE A 57 -15.97 36.51 -8.74
CA PHE A 57 -15.22 37.36 -7.85
C PHE A 57 -16.12 37.94 -6.76
N GLU A 58 -15.54 38.35 -5.63
CA GLU A 58 -16.31 39.01 -4.56
C GLU A 58 -16.74 40.42 -5.00
N ALA A 59 -15.83 41.21 -5.55
CA ALA A 59 -16.12 42.57 -5.96
C ALA A 59 -15.74 42.87 -7.45
N PRO A 60 -16.38 43.90 -8.08
CA PRO A 60 -16.05 44.30 -9.45
C PRO A 60 -14.58 44.70 -9.65
N ILE A 61 -13.92 45.25 -8.61
CA ILE A 61 -12.51 45.64 -8.69
C ILE A 61 -11.61 44.45 -8.85
N ASP A 62 -11.89 43.34 -8.14
CA ASP A 62 -11.12 42.11 -8.24
C ASP A 62 -11.24 41.47 -9.62
N LEU A 63 -12.46 41.46 -10.17
CA LEU A 63 -12.71 41.03 -11.55
C LEU A 63 -11.87 41.83 -12.54
N LEU A 64 -11.87 43.16 -12.47
CA LEU A 64 -11.08 44.01 -13.36
C LEU A 64 -9.58 43.80 -13.15
N SER A 65 -9.13 43.65 -11.90
CA SER A 65 -7.73 43.37 -11.57
C SER A 65 -7.28 42.05 -12.17
N PHE A 66 -8.11 41.02 -12.08
CA PHE A 66 -7.86 39.71 -12.71
C PHE A 66 -7.72 39.84 -14.24
N LEU A 67 -8.59 40.59 -14.89
CA LEU A 67 -8.49 40.84 -16.33
C LEU A 67 -7.22 41.60 -16.71
N CYS A 68 -6.73 42.51 -15.85
CA CYS A 68 -5.44 43.20 -16.04
C CYS A 68 -4.24 42.25 -15.95
N LEU A 69 -4.31 41.23 -15.13
CA LEU A 69 -3.30 40.19 -14.96
C LEU A 69 -3.33 39.16 -16.12
N PHE A 70 -4.52 38.72 -16.54
CA PHE A 70 -4.74 37.67 -17.52
C PHE A 70 -5.39 38.20 -18.80
N LYS A 71 -4.63 38.96 -19.58
CA LYS A 71 -5.14 39.66 -20.79
C LYS A 71 -5.40 38.77 -21.98
N LYS A 72 -4.80 37.58 -22.06
CA LYS A 72 -4.90 36.72 -23.24
C LYS A 72 -6.31 36.11 -23.36
N GLU A 73 -6.98 36.39 -24.47
CA GLU A 73 -8.30 35.80 -24.85
C GLU A 73 -9.41 35.95 -23.78
N TRP A 74 -9.32 36.99 -22.93
CA TRP A 74 -10.29 37.19 -21.87
C TRP A 74 -11.72 37.34 -22.37
N GLN A 75 -11.91 37.94 -23.56
CA GLN A 75 -13.24 38.16 -24.17
C GLN A 75 -13.99 36.84 -24.44
N LYS A 76 -13.28 35.72 -24.57
CA LYS A 76 -13.91 34.41 -24.79
C LYS A 76 -14.63 33.88 -23.55
N GLN A 77 -14.21 34.26 -22.36
CA GLN A 77 -14.72 33.72 -21.13
C GLN A 77 -15.77 34.64 -20.45
N SER A 78 -16.51 34.12 -19.50
CA SER A 78 -17.47 34.88 -18.71
C SER A 78 -16.93 35.24 -17.33
N TYR A 79 -17.30 36.41 -16.84
CA TYR A 79 -16.83 36.92 -15.56
C TYR A 79 -17.99 37.55 -14.78
N LEU A 80 -18.07 37.30 -13.48
CA LEU A 80 -19.15 37.75 -12.60
C LEU A 80 -18.59 38.25 -11.27
N ALA A 81 -19.01 39.43 -10.83
CA ALA A 81 -18.81 39.89 -9.46
C ALA A 81 -20.08 39.66 -8.65
N LEU A 82 -19.96 39.13 -7.43
CA LEU A 82 -21.12 38.83 -6.54
C LEU A 82 -21.63 40.06 -5.78
N GLY A 83 -20.78 41.09 -5.60
CA GLY A 83 -21.05 42.22 -4.73
C GLY A 83 -21.11 41.82 -3.26
N GLY A 84 -20.17 40.95 -2.84
CA GLY A 84 -20.07 40.27 -1.57
C GLY A 84 -19.97 38.75 -1.77
N VAL A 85 -20.47 37.98 -0.83
CA VAL A 85 -20.37 36.49 -0.82
C VAL A 85 -21.70 35.77 -1.06
N GLY A 86 -22.73 36.49 -1.57
CA GLY A 86 -24.07 35.93 -1.78
C GLY A 86 -24.22 35.13 -3.07
N GLU A 87 -25.11 34.17 -3.13
CA GLU A 87 -25.32 33.21 -4.22
C GLU A 87 -26.21 33.73 -5.38
N LYS A 88 -27.05 34.76 -5.16
CA LYS A 88 -28.09 35.14 -6.12
C LYS A 88 -27.59 35.44 -7.52
N ALA A 89 -26.50 36.20 -7.63
CA ALA A 89 -25.93 36.56 -8.91
C ALA A 89 -25.36 35.35 -9.65
N LEU A 90 -24.73 34.42 -8.92
CA LEU A 90 -24.15 33.18 -9.50
C LEU A 90 -25.26 32.28 -10.05
N LEU A 91 -26.28 31.99 -9.25
CA LEU A 91 -27.39 31.11 -9.65
C LEU A 91 -28.15 31.66 -10.84
N ARG A 92 -28.43 32.99 -10.82
CA ARG A 92 -29.05 33.66 -11.96
C ARG A 92 -28.18 33.58 -13.21
N PHE A 93 -26.88 33.88 -13.11
CA PHE A 93 -25.96 33.86 -14.24
C PHE A 93 -25.87 32.47 -14.89
N LEU A 94 -25.79 31.40 -14.07
CA LEU A 94 -25.76 30.02 -14.55
C LEU A 94 -27.08 29.60 -15.23
N SER A 95 -28.24 30.07 -14.69
CA SER A 95 -29.54 29.85 -15.31
C SER A 95 -29.64 30.50 -16.70
N ASP A 96 -29.09 31.70 -16.85
CA ASP A 96 -29.14 32.47 -18.12
C ASP A 96 -28.08 31.94 -19.13
N ARG A 97 -27.10 31.12 -18.69
CA ARG A 97 -25.93 30.69 -19.50
C ARG A 97 -25.70 29.17 -19.37
N PRO A 98 -26.57 28.34 -19.97
CA PRO A 98 -26.46 26.88 -19.90
C PRO A 98 -25.22 26.29 -20.62
N ASN A 99 -24.51 27.11 -21.43
CA ASN A 99 -23.25 26.71 -22.05
C ASN A 99 -22.06 26.67 -21.10
N ILE A 100 -22.17 27.20 -19.88
CA ILE A 100 -21.09 27.13 -18.87
C ILE A 100 -20.95 25.68 -18.42
N LYS A 101 -19.71 25.18 -18.43
CA LYS A 101 -19.34 23.84 -17.95
C LYS A 101 -18.41 23.90 -16.74
N THR A 102 -17.64 24.98 -16.60
CA THR A 102 -16.66 25.12 -15.53
C THR A 102 -16.81 26.47 -14.85
N VAL A 103 -16.88 26.45 -13.51
CA VAL A 103 -16.93 27.63 -12.65
C VAL A 103 -15.63 27.73 -11.86
N PHE A 104 -14.99 28.89 -11.94
CA PHE A 104 -13.82 29.21 -11.11
C PHE A 104 -14.22 30.22 -10.05
N LEU A 105 -14.19 29.82 -8.79
CA LEU A 105 -14.45 30.69 -7.64
C LEU A 105 -13.15 31.39 -7.25
N CYS A 106 -13.06 32.68 -7.55
CA CYS A 106 -11.90 33.54 -7.39
C CYS A 106 -12.10 34.55 -6.24
N LEU A 107 -12.72 34.14 -5.14
CA LEU A 107 -13.00 34.99 -3.99
C LEU A 107 -11.72 35.22 -3.16
N ASP A 108 -11.79 36.13 -2.19
CA ASP A 108 -10.66 36.53 -1.34
C ASP A 108 -9.97 35.35 -0.66
N SER A 109 -8.71 35.49 -0.30
CA SER A 109 -7.90 34.40 0.30
C SER A 109 -8.15 34.21 1.80
N ASP A 110 -9.02 35.02 2.41
CA ASP A 110 -9.36 34.92 3.83
C ASP A 110 -10.35 33.77 4.13
N GLN A 111 -10.65 33.58 5.41
CA GLN A 111 -11.56 32.50 5.86
C GLN A 111 -12.97 32.70 5.32
N ALA A 112 -13.46 33.94 5.26
CA ALA A 112 -14.81 34.24 4.75
C ALA A 112 -14.94 33.91 3.26
N GLY A 113 -13.93 34.22 2.45
CA GLY A 113 -13.87 33.84 1.05
C GLY A 113 -13.77 32.33 0.85
N SER A 114 -13.03 31.63 1.74
CA SER A 114 -12.92 30.17 1.72
C SER A 114 -14.28 29.50 2.01
N ASP A 115 -14.94 29.90 3.08
CA ASP A 115 -16.24 29.36 3.48
C ASP A 115 -17.31 29.65 2.42
N ALA A 116 -17.27 30.85 1.81
CA ALA A 116 -18.15 31.20 0.71
C ALA A 116 -17.92 30.33 -0.53
N CYS A 117 -16.68 30.02 -0.88
CA CYS A 117 -16.37 29.13 -2.00
C CYS A 117 -16.96 27.73 -1.77
N SER A 118 -16.79 27.16 -0.59
CA SER A 118 -17.36 25.84 -0.25
C SER A 118 -18.90 25.85 -0.38
N ARG A 119 -19.54 26.82 0.23
CA ARG A 119 -21.00 26.97 0.16
C ARG A 119 -21.51 27.20 -1.26
N LEU A 120 -20.85 28.05 -2.05
CA LEU A 120 -21.26 28.33 -3.44
C LEU A 120 -21.06 27.10 -4.33
N ALA A 121 -20.02 26.30 -4.10
CA ALA A 121 -19.80 25.07 -4.86
C ALA A 121 -20.94 24.06 -4.68
N GLU A 122 -21.50 23.95 -3.46
CA GLU A 122 -22.66 23.09 -3.18
C GLU A 122 -23.92 23.55 -3.92
N LEU A 123 -24.08 24.87 -4.10
CA LEU A 123 -25.25 25.47 -4.77
C LEU A 123 -25.17 25.48 -6.31
N VAL A 124 -24.00 25.30 -6.88
CA VAL A 124 -23.84 25.20 -8.34
C VAL A 124 -24.56 23.94 -8.84
N PRO A 125 -25.34 24.00 -9.95
CA PRO A 125 -26.06 22.86 -10.51
C PRO A 125 -25.15 21.63 -10.73
N GLU A 126 -25.76 20.45 -10.69
CA GLU A 126 -25.07 19.19 -11.04
C GLU A 126 -24.62 19.22 -12.51
N GLY A 127 -23.52 18.50 -12.80
CA GLY A 127 -22.95 18.47 -14.16
C GLY A 127 -21.92 19.56 -14.45
N LEU A 128 -21.70 20.52 -13.54
CA LEU A 128 -20.69 21.58 -13.69
C LEU A 128 -19.46 21.26 -12.82
N THR A 129 -18.27 21.47 -13.39
CA THR A 129 -17.01 21.44 -12.62
C THR A 129 -16.81 22.75 -11.89
N VAL A 130 -16.43 22.69 -10.60
CA VAL A 130 -16.17 23.88 -9.78
C VAL A 130 -14.75 23.82 -9.24
N HIS A 131 -13.96 24.85 -9.56
CA HIS A 131 -12.60 25.03 -9.04
C HIS A 131 -12.52 26.29 -8.19
N ARG A 132 -11.59 26.33 -7.26
CA ARG A 132 -11.20 27.54 -6.55
C ARG A 132 -9.86 28.03 -7.03
N LEU A 133 -9.75 29.31 -7.37
CA LEU A 133 -8.49 30.01 -7.62
C LEU A 133 -8.22 30.98 -6.45
N VAL A 134 -7.13 30.72 -5.71
CA VAL A 134 -6.77 31.53 -4.54
C VAL A 134 -5.76 32.60 -4.95
N PRO A 135 -6.06 33.90 -4.79
CA PRO A 135 -5.12 34.97 -5.07
C PRO A 135 -3.87 34.87 -4.18
N LEU A 136 -2.72 35.25 -4.70
CA LEU A 136 -1.44 35.19 -3.97
C LEU A 136 -1.41 36.06 -2.71
N TYR A 137 -2.11 37.20 -2.76
CA TYR A 137 -2.35 38.12 -1.65
C TYR A 137 -3.79 37.98 -1.16
N LYS A 138 -4.29 38.96 -0.39
CA LYS A 138 -5.64 38.93 0.17
C LYS A 138 -6.71 38.82 -0.93
N ASP A 139 -6.63 39.67 -1.96
CA ASP A 139 -7.54 39.75 -3.06
C ASP A 139 -6.81 39.98 -4.41
N TRP A 140 -7.52 39.98 -5.53
CA TRP A 140 -6.94 40.16 -6.85
C TRP A 140 -6.47 41.58 -7.12
N ASN A 141 -7.00 42.56 -6.41
CA ASN A 141 -6.55 43.93 -6.52
C ASN A 141 -5.16 44.10 -5.85
N GLU A 142 -4.94 43.49 -4.69
CA GLU A 142 -3.62 43.45 -4.06
C GLU A 142 -2.60 42.71 -4.94
N VAL A 143 -2.96 41.57 -5.54
CA VAL A 143 -2.11 40.86 -6.50
C VAL A 143 -1.69 41.78 -7.65
N LEU A 144 -2.62 42.56 -8.21
CA LEU A 144 -2.31 43.49 -9.30
C LEU A 144 -1.38 44.64 -8.83
N GLN A 145 -1.56 45.16 -7.63
CA GLN A 145 -0.70 46.22 -7.05
C GLN A 145 0.74 45.74 -6.84
N HIS A 146 0.91 44.50 -6.42
CA HIS A 146 2.23 43.89 -6.18
C HIS A 146 2.80 43.13 -7.38
N ARG A 147 2.19 43.25 -8.57
CA ARG A 147 2.58 42.48 -9.76
C ARG A 147 4.07 42.58 -10.15
N ALA A 148 4.72 43.72 -9.84
CA ALA A 148 6.13 43.93 -10.11
C ALA A 148 7.05 43.11 -9.17
N GLU A 149 6.55 42.69 -8.03
CA GLU A 149 7.27 41.92 -7.00
C GLU A 149 7.12 40.42 -7.22
N ILE A 150 6.20 40.00 -8.09
CA ILE A 150 5.88 38.59 -8.36
C ILE A 150 6.80 38.07 -9.45
N ALA A 151 7.76 37.22 -9.07
CA ALA A 151 8.64 36.55 -10.02
C ALA A 151 7.87 35.55 -10.89
N ASP A 152 8.28 35.44 -12.17
CA ASP A 152 7.79 34.43 -13.13
C ASP A 152 6.28 34.42 -13.42
N GLY A 153 5.56 35.52 -13.15
CA GLY A 153 4.13 35.64 -13.41
C GLY A 153 3.24 34.71 -12.53
N LYS A 154 3.73 34.30 -11.39
CA LYS A 154 3.00 33.42 -10.47
C LYS A 154 2.01 34.22 -9.62
N TYR A 155 0.75 34.29 -10.04
CA TYR A 155 -0.30 35.12 -9.40
C TYR A 155 -1.23 34.33 -8.47
N ILE A 156 -1.09 33.02 -8.42
CA ILE A 156 -1.96 32.07 -7.69
C ILE A 156 -1.10 31.29 -6.70
N ARG A 157 -1.52 31.14 -5.45
CA ARG A 157 -0.79 30.36 -4.45
C ARG A 157 -0.77 28.88 -4.76
N GLU A 158 -1.93 28.29 -4.84
CA GLU A 158 -2.20 26.94 -5.32
C GLU A 158 -3.65 26.91 -5.78
N ALA A 159 -3.93 26.34 -6.93
CA ALA A 159 -5.29 26.06 -7.31
C ALA A 159 -5.78 24.84 -6.51
N ILE A 160 -6.79 25.02 -5.68
CA ILE A 160 -7.50 23.90 -5.07
C ILE A 160 -8.44 23.37 -6.14
N TYR A 161 -8.02 22.31 -6.81
CA TYR A 161 -8.81 21.64 -7.83
C TYR A 161 -9.94 20.84 -7.20
N GLY A 162 -11.14 20.87 -7.85
CA GLY A 162 -12.18 19.91 -7.55
C GLY A 162 -12.98 20.18 -6.29
N LEU A 163 -13.54 21.40 -6.11
CA LEU A 163 -14.61 21.61 -5.13
C LEU A 163 -15.89 20.82 -5.50
N LYS A 164 -16.11 20.63 -6.81
CA LYS A 164 -17.19 19.81 -7.34
C LYS A 164 -16.82 19.38 -8.76
N GLU A 165 -16.72 18.07 -8.98
CA GLU A 165 -16.62 17.50 -10.33
C GLU A 165 -17.97 16.89 -10.71
N PRO A 166 -18.37 16.98 -12.00
CA PRO A 166 -19.56 16.27 -12.45
C PRO A 166 -19.35 14.77 -12.18
N PRO A 167 -20.39 14.00 -11.88
CA PRO A 167 -20.29 12.55 -11.83
C PRO A 167 -19.69 12.09 -13.16
N GLN A 168 -18.49 11.56 -13.11
CA GLN A 168 -17.95 10.84 -14.25
C GLN A 168 -18.91 9.66 -14.46
N GLU A 169 -19.49 9.53 -15.62
CA GLU A 169 -20.05 8.25 -16.03
C GLU A 169 -18.87 7.27 -15.97
N GLU A 170 -18.80 6.49 -14.89
CA GLU A 170 -17.87 5.37 -14.81
C GLU A 170 -18.29 4.40 -15.91
N THR A 171 -17.67 4.52 -17.07
CA THR A 171 -17.73 3.47 -18.08
C THR A 171 -16.99 2.28 -17.46
N VAL A 172 -17.75 1.29 -17.00
CA VAL A 172 -17.18 0.05 -16.50
C VAL A 172 -16.50 -0.65 -17.68
N GLU A 173 -15.18 -0.59 -17.73
CA GLU A 173 -14.40 -1.38 -18.69
C GLU A 173 -14.46 -2.84 -18.27
N ILE A 174 -15.14 -3.66 -19.05
CA ILE A 174 -15.24 -5.10 -18.85
C ILE A 174 -14.26 -5.78 -19.81
N ILE A 175 -13.26 -6.46 -19.24
CA ILE A 175 -12.31 -7.27 -19.99
C ILE A 175 -12.83 -8.71 -20.02
N ARG A 176 -12.92 -9.32 -21.18
CA ARG A 176 -13.27 -10.73 -21.32
C ARG A 176 -12.04 -11.59 -21.04
N MET A 177 -12.19 -12.63 -20.23
CA MET A 177 -11.07 -13.53 -19.92
C MET A 177 -10.47 -14.23 -21.15
N SER A 178 -11.25 -14.37 -22.24
CA SER A 178 -10.77 -14.88 -23.52
C SER A 178 -9.83 -13.92 -24.27
N GLU A 179 -9.80 -12.66 -23.88
CA GLU A 179 -8.96 -11.60 -24.46
C GLU A 179 -7.68 -11.39 -23.63
N VAL A 180 -7.56 -12.09 -22.49
CA VAL A 180 -6.39 -12.01 -21.60
C VAL A 180 -5.37 -13.07 -21.98
N ASP A 181 -4.17 -12.65 -22.34
CA ASP A 181 -3.06 -13.54 -22.62
C ASP A 181 -2.60 -14.26 -21.35
N THR A 182 -2.42 -15.58 -21.42
CA THR A 182 -1.87 -16.35 -20.30
C THR A 182 -0.39 -16.06 -20.13
N GLN A 183 0.02 -15.70 -18.91
CA GLN A 183 1.41 -15.49 -18.57
C GLN A 183 1.90 -16.57 -17.61
N THR A 184 3.10 -17.11 -17.86
CA THR A 184 3.77 -18.02 -16.94
C THR A 184 4.47 -17.20 -15.85
N VAL A 185 4.44 -17.72 -14.61
CA VAL A 185 5.16 -17.08 -13.50
C VAL A 185 6.66 -17.28 -13.71
N GLU A 186 7.40 -16.18 -13.80
CA GLU A 186 8.87 -16.21 -13.76
C GLU A 186 9.34 -16.22 -12.30
N TRP A 187 10.40 -17.00 -12.02
CA TRP A 187 10.91 -17.18 -10.67
C TRP A 187 12.35 -16.68 -10.54
N LEU A 188 12.59 -15.87 -9.51
CA LEU A 188 13.93 -15.63 -9.03
C LEU A 188 14.46 -16.87 -8.29
N TRP A 189 13.66 -17.44 -7.41
CA TRP A 189 13.95 -18.68 -6.68
C TRP A 189 12.66 -19.51 -6.56
N GLU A 190 12.49 -20.51 -7.39
CA GLU A 190 11.31 -21.36 -7.45
C GLU A 190 11.28 -22.37 -6.29
N PRO A 191 10.15 -22.52 -5.55
CA PRO A 191 8.89 -21.77 -5.66
C PRO A 191 8.79 -20.62 -4.67
N TYR A 192 9.89 -20.12 -4.10
CA TYR A 192 9.93 -19.21 -2.94
C TYR A 192 9.78 -17.74 -3.32
N ILE A 193 10.45 -17.27 -4.37
CA ILE A 193 10.53 -15.84 -4.72
C ILE A 193 10.19 -15.66 -6.21
N PRO A 194 8.98 -15.22 -6.55
CA PRO A 194 8.60 -14.90 -7.93
C PRO A 194 9.11 -13.52 -8.36
N PHE A 195 9.47 -13.37 -9.64
CA PHE A 195 9.63 -12.06 -10.25
C PHE A 195 8.29 -11.33 -10.39
N GLY A 196 8.33 -9.99 -10.40
CA GLY A 196 7.13 -9.16 -10.56
C GLY A 196 6.13 -9.24 -9.42
N LYS A 197 6.52 -9.76 -8.26
CA LYS A 197 5.63 -9.93 -7.11
C LYS A 197 6.33 -9.57 -5.80
N VAL A 198 5.52 -9.38 -4.75
CA VAL A 198 6.00 -9.07 -3.40
C VAL A 198 6.13 -10.36 -2.60
N THR A 199 7.32 -10.57 -2.02
CA THR A 199 7.63 -11.62 -1.07
C THR A 199 7.96 -11.01 0.30
N ILE A 200 7.38 -11.53 1.37
CA ILE A 200 7.72 -11.13 2.74
C ILE A 200 8.69 -12.16 3.33
N VAL A 201 9.76 -11.69 3.94
CA VAL A 201 10.69 -12.48 4.75
C VAL A 201 10.57 -12.04 6.20
N GLN A 202 10.05 -12.90 7.05
CA GLN A 202 9.78 -12.57 8.46
C GLN A 202 10.50 -13.51 9.41
N GLY A 203 10.73 -13.05 10.65
CA GLY A 203 11.38 -13.81 11.72
C GLY A 203 11.73 -12.91 12.88
N ASN A 204 12.09 -13.51 14.04
CA ASN A 204 12.52 -12.73 15.19
C ASN A 204 13.84 -11.97 14.93
N PRO A 205 14.16 -10.92 15.69
CA PRO A 205 15.48 -10.28 15.63
C PRO A 205 16.62 -11.30 15.82
N GLY A 206 17.70 -11.14 15.06
CA GLY A 206 18.88 -12.02 15.16
C GLY A 206 18.74 -13.43 14.56
N GLU A 207 17.64 -13.73 13.84
CA GLU A 207 17.41 -15.05 13.21
C GLU A 207 18.04 -15.20 11.81
N GLY A 208 18.81 -14.21 11.33
CA GLY A 208 19.58 -14.32 10.09
C GLY A 208 18.86 -13.83 8.84
N LYS A 209 17.77 -13.05 8.94
CA LYS A 209 17.02 -12.48 7.80
C LYS A 209 17.89 -11.62 6.89
N THR A 210 18.59 -10.64 7.49
CA THR A 210 19.51 -9.75 6.77
C THR A 210 20.65 -10.53 6.13
N THR A 211 21.20 -11.54 6.81
CA THR A 211 22.24 -12.41 6.24
C THR A 211 21.73 -13.16 5.01
N PHE A 212 20.55 -13.76 5.09
CA PHE A 212 19.91 -14.39 3.94
C PHE A 212 19.71 -13.40 2.79
N ALA A 213 19.21 -12.20 3.06
CA ALA A 213 18.95 -11.17 2.06
C ALA A 213 20.23 -10.74 1.33
N LEU A 214 21.34 -10.53 2.07
CA LEU A 214 22.62 -10.17 1.49
C LEU A 214 23.25 -11.32 0.68
N ARG A 215 23.09 -12.58 1.11
CA ARG A 215 23.53 -13.77 0.34
C ARG A 215 22.71 -13.94 -0.94
N LEU A 216 21.40 -13.66 -0.90
CA LEU A 216 20.55 -13.64 -2.10
C LEU A 216 21.01 -12.53 -3.06
N ALA A 217 21.21 -11.31 -2.54
CA ALA A 217 21.71 -10.20 -3.34
C ALA A 217 23.06 -10.53 -4.00
N ALA A 218 23.99 -11.12 -3.24
CA ALA A 218 25.29 -11.57 -3.77
C ALA A 218 25.14 -12.59 -4.90
N ALA A 219 24.29 -13.60 -4.72
CA ALA A 219 24.02 -14.59 -5.77
C ALA A 219 23.43 -13.94 -7.03
N CYS A 220 22.49 -13.00 -6.89
CA CYS A 220 21.89 -12.29 -8.01
C CYS A 220 22.88 -11.40 -8.77
N THR A 221 23.83 -10.77 -8.07
CA THR A 221 24.82 -9.87 -8.68
C THR A 221 25.95 -10.61 -9.40
N THR A 222 26.22 -11.86 -9.04
CA THR A 222 27.33 -12.67 -9.60
C THR A 222 26.87 -13.81 -10.51
N GLY A 223 25.56 -14.08 -10.58
CA GLY A 223 25.03 -15.26 -11.27
C GLY A 223 25.18 -16.55 -10.46
N GLY A 224 25.44 -16.44 -9.16
CA GLY A 224 25.42 -17.55 -8.21
C GLY A 224 24.02 -18.09 -7.95
N THR A 225 23.96 -19.16 -7.16
CA THR A 225 22.68 -19.83 -6.86
C THR A 225 22.51 -20.13 -5.38
N LEU A 226 21.26 -20.16 -4.92
CA LEU A 226 20.83 -20.74 -3.65
C LEU A 226 20.44 -22.22 -3.87
N PRO A 227 20.26 -23.02 -2.81
CA PRO A 227 19.79 -24.41 -2.93
C PRO A 227 18.50 -24.50 -3.75
N GLY A 228 18.48 -25.29 -4.81
CA GLY A 228 17.37 -25.43 -5.74
C GLY A 228 17.10 -24.25 -6.67
N MET A 229 17.86 -23.17 -6.59
CA MET A 229 17.72 -22.02 -7.49
C MET A 229 18.34 -22.33 -8.85
N LYS A 230 17.63 -22.01 -9.93
CA LYS A 230 18.17 -22.09 -11.29
C LYS A 230 19.18 -20.95 -11.51
N PRO A 231 20.31 -21.19 -12.22
CA PRO A 231 21.25 -20.13 -12.57
C PRO A 231 20.55 -19.03 -13.38
N LEU A 232 20.82 -17.78 -13.02
CA LEU A 232 20.35 -16.60 -13.73
C LEU A 232 21.56 -15.74 -14.15
N PRO A 233 21.49 -15.01 -15.27
CA PRO A 233 22.52 -14.01 -15.58
C PRO A 233 22.62 -12.97 -14.45
N PRO A 234 23.83 -12.46 -14.16
CA PRO A 234 24.00 -11.38 -13.18
C PRO A 234 23.17 -10.15 -13.52
N PHE A 235 22.53 -9.52 -12.49
CA PHE A 235 21.71 -8.32 -12.66
C PHE A 235 21.85 -7.36 -11.48
N GLN A 236 21.32 -6.13 -11.65
CA GLN A 236 21.32 -5.08 -10.64
C GLN A 236 20.31 -5.39 -9.52
N VAL A 237 20.75 -5.19 -8.28
CA VAL A 237 19.97 -5.35 -7.06
C VAL A 237 19.93 -4.02 -6.30
N ILE A 238 18.76 -3.60 -5.86
CA ILE A 238 18.62 -2.48 -4.92
C ILE A 238 18.47 -3.07 -3.52
N TYR A 239 19.37 -2.70 -2.62
CA TYR A 239 19.31 -3.09 -1.21
C TYR A 239 19.15 -1.85 -0.35
N GLN A 240 17.97 -1.67 0.25
CA GLN A 240 17.65 -0.53 1.06
C GLN A 240 17.56 -0.93 2.54
N THR A 241 18.32 -0.26 3.39
CA THR A 241 18.34 -0.48 4.83
C THR A 241 18.24 0.84 5.60
N ALA A 242 17.53 0.81 6.72
CA ALA A 242 17.40 1.94 7.63
C ALA A 242 18.03 1.67 9.01
N GLU A 243 18.41 0.43 9.30
CA GLU A 243 18.98 0.05 10.61
C GLU A 243 20.51 -0.14 10.53
N ASP A 244 21.01 -0.72 9.44
CA ASP A 244 22.42 -1.07 9.29
C ASP A 244 23.19 0.02 8.51
N GLY A 245 24.36 0.43 9.00
CA GLY A 245 25.25 1.35 8.31
C GLY A 245 25.81 0.73 7.02
N LEU A 246 25.80 1.50 5.92
CA LEU A 246 26.26 1.03 4.62
C LEU A 246 27.75 0.67 4.61
N GLY A 247 28.57 1.51 5.29
CA GLY A 247 30.04 1.38 5.26
C GLY A 247 30.60 0.37 6.25
N ASP A 248 30.03 0.28 7.41
CA ASP A 248 30.51 -0.51 8.54
C ASP A 248 29.85 -1.90 8.67
N THR A 249 28.65 -2.06 8.15
CA THR A 249 27.87 -3.29 8.31
C THR A 249 27.50 -3.93 6.99
N VAL A 250 26.82 -3.22 6.08
CA VAL A 250 26.28 -3.82 4.84
C VAL A 250 27.39 -4.19 3.85
N LYS A 251 28.28 -3.22 3.55
CA LYS A 251 29.37 -3.44 2.58
C LYS A 251 30.33 -4.55 3.00
N PRO A 252 30.80 -4.64 4.27
CA PRO A 252 31.62 -5.77 4.71
C PRO A 252 30.93 -7.13 4.54
N ARG A 253 29.63 -7.23 4.87
CA ARG A 253 28.87 -8.48 4.71
C ARG A 253 28.64 -8.84 3.24
N LEU A 254 28.48 -7.86 2.33
CA LEU A 254 28.40 -8.11 0.89
C LEU A 254 29.74 -8.60 0.33
N ILE A 255 30.86 -8.05 0.81
CA ILE A 255 32.21 -8.52 0.44
C ILE A 255 32.39 -9.98 0.92
N GLU A 256 32.04 -10.29 2.16
CA GLU A 256 32.08 -11.66 2.70
C GLU A 256 31.17 -12.62 1.90
N ALA A 257 30.03 -12.12 1.39
CA ALA A 257 29.13 -12.88 0.52
C ALA A 257 29.64 -13.00 -0.94
N ALA A 258 30.79 -12.40 -1.26
CA ALA A 258 31.36 -12.32 -2.61
C ALA A 258 30.43 -11.67 -3.64
N ALA A 259 29.68 -10.62 -3.23
CA ALA A 259 28.82 -9.86 -4.11
C ALA A 259 29.63 -9.00 -5.10
N ASP A 260 29.10 -8.80 -6.31
CA ASP A 260 29.54 -7.74 -7.21
C ASP A 260 28.96 -6.40 -6.72
N LEU A 261 29.80 -5.59 -6.04
CA LEU A 261 29.39 -4.35 -5.43
C LEU A 261 28.92 -3.29 -6.42
N ASP A 262 29.38 -3.34 -7.68
CA ASP A 262 28.95 -2.42 -8.74
C ASP A 262 27.50 -2.68 -9.18
N ARG A 263 26.96 -3.84 -8.81
CA ARG A 263 25.57 -4.22 -9.07
C ARG A 263 24.65 -4.13 -7.85
N VAL A 264 25.18 -3.73 -6.69
CA VAL A 264 24.36 -3.45 -5.50
C VAL A 264 24.16 -1.96 -5.39
N LEU A 265 22.92 -1.52 -5.54
CA LEU A 265 22.51 -0.12 -5.54
C LEU A 265 21.75 0.23 -4.27
N VAL A 266 21.83 1.49 -3.85
CA VAL A 266 21.10 2.05 -2.73
C VAL A 266 20.44 3.37 -3.18
N ILE A 267 19.19 3.59 -2.80
CA ILE A 267 18.50 4.87 -3.03
C ILE A 267 18.97 5.86 -1.96
N ASP A 268 19.50 7.02 -2.37
CA ASP A 268 19.97 8.04 -1.43
C ASP A 268 18.78 8.70 -0.69
N GLU A 269 18.81 8.62 0.64
CA GLU A 269 17.80 9.17 1.53
C GLU A 269 18.25 10.46 2.23
N ALA A 270 19.45 10.97 1.95
CA ALA A 270 20.02 12.13 2.64
C ALA A 270 19.14 13.40 2.58
N LYS A 271 18.32 13.53 1.52
CA LYS A 271 17.43 14.69 1.34
C LYS A 271 15.98 14.41 1.76
N ARG A 272 15.53 13.19 1.70
CA ARG A 272 14.15 12.79 2.00
C ARG A 272 14.09 11.29 2.28
N GLU A 273 13.50 10.92 3.39
CA GLU A 273 13.22 9.54 3.75
C GLU A 273 12.42 8.82 2.66
N LEU A 274 12.68 7.53 2.50
CA LEU A 274 11.98 6.68 1.55
C LEU A 274 10.74 6.07 2.21
N THR A 275 9.63 5.99 1.48
CA THR A 275 8.44 5.27 1.91
C THR A 275 8.03 4.24 0.86
N LEU A 276 7.22 3.23 1.24
CA LEU A 276 6.73 2.20 0.30
C LEU A 276 5.93 2.76 -0.87
N SER A 277 5.39 3.97 -0.73
CA SER A 277 4.62 4.66 -1.77
C SER A 277 5.45 5.65 -2.59
N ASP A 278 6.76 5.74 -2.37
CA ASP A 278 7.62 6.73 -3.03
C ASP A 278 7.89 6.33 -4.49
N GLU A 279 7.71 7.29 -5.40
CA GLU A 279 7.98 7.11 -6.82
C GLU A 279 9.46 6.82 -7.13
N ARG A 280 10.38 7.16 -6.23
CA ARG A 280 11.81 6.89 -6.40
C ARG A 280 12.09 5.39 -6.49
N ILE A 281 11.25 4.53 -5.88
CA ILE A 281 11.38 3.07 -5.98
C ILE A 281 11.25 2.64 -7.44
N GLU A 282 10.16 3.00 -8.10
CA GLU A 282 9.92 2.64 -9.50
C GLU A 282 10.96 3.27 -10.44
N LYS A 283 11.32 4.53 -10.20
CA LYS A 283 12.37 5.23 -10.97
C LYS A 283 13.73 4.55 -10.82
N ALA A 284 14.11 4.16 -9.61
CA ALA A 284 15.38 3.48 -9.36
C ALA A 284 15.44 2.10 -10.04
N ILE A 285 14.34 1.34 -9.99
CA ILE A 285 14.23 0.04 -10.67
C ILE A 285 14.38 0.22 -12.18
N THR A 286 13.59 1.12 -12.79
CA THR A 286 13.53 1.27 -14.25
C THR A 286 14.79 1.89 -14.85
N GLN A 287 15.35 2.92 -14.19
CA GLN A 287 16.54 3.62 -14.68
C GLN A 287 17.80 2.76 -14.61
N ASN A 288 17.87 1.83 -13.67
CA ASN A 288 19.05 0.98 -13.48
C ASN A 288 18.84 -0.47 -13.95
N GLY A 289 17.67 -0.82 -14.42
CA GLY A 289 17.35 -2.19 -14.84
C GLY A 289 17.44 -3.21 -13.68
N ALA A 290 17.12 -2.78 -12.45
CA ALA A 290 17.18 -3.67 -11.30
C ALA A 290 16.05 -4.71 -11.37
N ARG A 291 16.37 -5.98 -11.09
CA ARG A 291 15.42 -7.09 -11.07
C ARG A 291 15.07 -7.58 -9.67
N LEU A 292 15.75 -7.08 -8.65
CA LEU A 292 15.46 -7.33 -7.24
C LEU A 292 15.58 -6.05 -6.45
N ILE A 293 14.60 -5.78 -5.60
CA ILE A 293 14.68 -4.77 -4.54
C ILE A 293 14.39 -5.41 -3.19
N ILE A 294 15.20 -5.09 -2.19
CA ILE A 294 15.10 -5.57 -0.81
C ILE A 294 14.94 -4.35 0.10
N LEU A 295 13.92 -4.35 0.96
CA LEU A 295 13.67 -3.30 1.97
C LEU A 295 13.83 -3.92 3.37
N ASP A 296 14.83 -3.50 4.14
CA ASP A 296 15.23 -4.08 5.43
C ASP A 296 15.41 -3.00 6.53
N PRO A 297 14.54 -2.92 7.53
CA PRO A 297 13.25 -3.59 7.65
C PRO A 297 12.10 -2.77 7.04
N ILE A 298 11.01 -3.44 6.67
CA ILE A 298 9.81 -2.78 6.11
C ILE A 298 9.24 -1.70 7.02
N GLN A 299 9.36 -1.87 8.34
CA GLN A 299 8.84 -0.94 9.34
C GLN A 299 9.36 0.48 9.14
N ALA A 300 10.60 0.62 8.75
CA ALA A 300 11.23 1.93 8.54
C ALA A 300 10.65 2.70 7.32
N TYR A 301 10.03 1.98 6.38
CA TYR A 301 9.51 2.53 5.13
C TYR A 301 7.99 2.75 5.14
N MET A 302 7.34 2.59 6.29
CA MET A 302 5.88 2.78 6.40
C MET A 302 5.46 4.25 6.50
N GLY A 303 6.38 5.16 6.90
CA GLY A 303 6.11 6.57 7.16
C GLY A 303 5.60 6.81 8.59
N GLU A 304 5.96 7.97 9.16
CA GLU A 304 5.75 8.31 10.59
C GLU A 304 4.29 8.24 11.07
N LYS A 305 3.31 8.47 10.19
CA LYS A 305 1.89 8.56 10.54
C LYS A 305 1.09 7.28 10.29
N THR A 306 1.72 6.23 9.75
CA THR A 306 1.05 5.00 9.37
C THR A 306 0.99 4.01 10.52
N ASP A 307 -0.21 3.61 10.93
CA ASP A 307 -0.41 2.52 11.90
C ASP A 307 -0.39 1.17 11.16
N MET A 308 0.67 0.40 11.39
CA MET A 308 0.88 -0.93 10.80
C MET A 308 -0.23 -1.95 11.13
N ASN A 309 -1.06 -1.70 12.14
CA ASN A 309 -2.17 -2.58 12.52
C ASN A 309 -3.48 -2.20 11.82
N ARG A 310 -3.52 -1.08 11.09
CA ARG A 310 -4.70 -0.62 10.37
C ARG A 310 -4.65 -1.04 8.90
N ALA A 311 -5.50 -1.98 8.54
CA ALA A 311 -5.64 -2.51 7.19
C ALA A 311 -5.86 -1.43 6.11
N ASN A 312 -6.67 -0.43 6.41
CA ASN A 312 -7.00 0.68 5.49
C ASN A 312 -5.80 1.59 5.17
N GLU A 313 -4.80 1.65 6.04
CA GLU A 313 -3.57 2.43 5.81
C GLU A 313 -2.50 1.60 5.07
N VAL A 314 -2.42 0.31 5.38
CA VAL A 314 -1.40 -0.61 4.86
C VAL A 314 -1.72 -1.09 3.44
N ARG A 315 -2.97 -1.49 3.17
CA ARG A 315 -3.38 -2.06 1.87
C ARG A 315 -3.08 -1.19 0.65
N PRO A 316 -3.31 0.14 0.65
CA PRO A 316 -2.99 0.98 -0.50
C PRO A 316 -1.50 1.03 -0.82
N MET A 317 -0.64 1.05 0.21
CA MET A 317 0.82 1.07 0.04
C MET A 317 1.32 -0.24 -0.59
N PHE A 318 0.82 -1.37 -0.10
CA PHE A 318 1.15 -2.68 -0.66
C PHE A 318 0.64 -2.87 -2.08
N ARG A 319 -0.58 -2.40 -2.36
CA ARG A 319 -1.15 -2.45 -3.72
C ARG A 319 -0.25 -1.69 -4.69
N ARG A 320 0.14 -0.45 -4.34
CA ARG A 320 1.04 0.36 -5.16
C ARG A 320 2.38 -0.33 -5.40
N LEU A 321 2.98 -0.91 -4.36
CA LEU A 321 4.25 -1.63 -4.48
C LEU A 321 4.10 -2.91 -5.32
N ALA A 322 2.99 -3.63 -5.19
CA ALA A 322 2.68 -4.79 -6.02
C ALA A 322 2.48 -4.41 -7.49
N ASP A 323 1.82 -3.28 -7.76
CA ASP A 323 1.64 -2.74 -9.11
C ASP A 323 3.01 -2.34 -9.73
N VAL A 324 3.91 -1.74 -8.94
CA VAL A 324 5.29 -1.46 -9.38
C VAL A 324 6.03 -2.74 -9.70
N ALA A 325 5.98 -3.74 -8.81
CA ALA A 325 6.62 -5.04 -9.05
C ALA A 325 6.12 -5.68 -10.35
N GLU A 326 4.80 -5.69 -10.58
CA GLU A 326 4.19 -6.29 -11.77
C GLU A 326 4.58 -5.56 -13.06
N ARG A 327 4.51 -4.23 -13.08
CA ARG A 327 4.87 -3.44 -14.28
C ARG A 327 6.36 -3.52 -14.63
N THR A 328 7.23 -3.60 -13.63
CA THR A 328 8.69 -3.61 -13.84
C THR A 328 9.26 -5.02 -13.99
N GLY A 329 8.50 -6.05 -13.62
CA GLY A 329 9.01 -7.43 -13.51
C GLY A 329 10.02 -7.62 -12.37
N CYS A 330 10.19 -6.62 -11.48
CA CYS A 330 11.15 -6.68 -10.38
C CYS A 330 10.61 -7.54 -9.23
N ALA A 331 11.42 -8.45 -8.69
CA ALA A 331 11.11 -9.13 -7.43
C ALA A 331 11.25 -8.14 -6.27
N VAL A 332 10.24 -8.06 -5.40
CA VAL A 332 10.26 -7.18 -4.22
C VAL A 332 10.30 -8.02 -2.96
N ILE A 333 11.32 -7.82 -2.13
CA ILE A 333 11.46 -8.49 -0.83
C ILE A 333 11.30 -7.46 0.28
N LEU A 334 10.39 -7.76 1.19
CA LEU A 334 10.13 -6.96 2.39
C LEU A 334 10.54 -7.77 3.61
N ILE A 335 11.56 -7.30 4.32
CA ILE A 335 12.03 -7.95 5.54
C ILE A 335 11.35 -7.35 6.74
N GLY A 336 10.85 -8.20 7.64
CA GLY A 336 10.15 -7.73 8.82
C GLY A 336 10.30 -8.61 10.06
N HIS A 337 9.99 -7.99 11.20
CA HIS A 337 10.02 -8.66 12.49
C HIS A 337 8.66 -9.25 12.86
N LEU A 338 8.67 -10.43 13.49
CA LEU A 338 7.46 -11.02 14.02
C LEU A 338 6.94 -10.24 15.24
N ASN A 339 5.62 -10.17 15.39
CA ASN A 339 4.99 -9.62 16.59
C ASN A 339 5.23 -10.52 17.80
N LYS A 340 5.48 -9.91 18.96
CA LYS A 340 5.75 -10.61 20.25
C LYS A 340 4.51 -11.25 20.88
N ALA A 341 3.37 -11.40 20.19
CA ALA A 341 2.18 -12.04 20.75
C ALA A 341 2.47 -13.50 21.10
N ALA A 342 2.48 -13.81 22.38
CA ALA A 342 2.72 -15.15 22.90
C ALA A 342 1.51 -16.06 22.63
N GLY A 343 1.73 -17.26 22.05
CA GLY A 343 0.77 -18.37 22.04
C GLY A 343 -0.12 -18.56 20.82
N GLY A 344 0.09 -17.86 19.70
CA GLY A 344 -0.66 -18.05 18.45
C GLY A 344 0.01 -19.00 17.46
N GLN A 345 -0.77 -19.59 16.53
CA GLN A 345 -0.27 -20.27 15.34
C GLN A 345 0.58 -19.34 14.49
N SER A 346 1.49 -19.87 13.66
CA SER A 346 2.40 -19.11 12.78
C SER A 346 1.68 -18.02 11.96
N ALA A 347 0.48 -18.32 11.49
CA ALA A 347 -0.38 -17.41 10.73
C ALA A 347 -0.73 -16.10 11.48
N TYR A 348 -0.74 -16.10 12.82
CA TYR A 348 -1.11 -14.95 13.66
C TYR A 348 0.08 -14.19 14.25
N ARG A 349 1.31 -14.70 14.08
CA ARG A 349 2.55 -14.04 14.53
C ARG A 349 3.17 -13.14 13.47
N GLY A 350 2.55 -13.04 12.30
CA GLY A 350 3.05 -12.26 11.17
C GLY A 350 3.24 -10.78 11.48
N LEU A 351 3.96 -10.13 10.61
CA LEU A 351 4.27 -8.71 10.63
C LEU A 351 2.97 -7.88 10.68
N GLY A 352 2.75 -7.10 11.73
CA GLY A 352 1.59 -6.19 11.82
C GLY A 352 0.23 -6.89 11.71
N SER A 353 -0.62 -6.42 10.82
CA SER A 353 -1.93 -7.01 10.58
C SER A 353 -1.86 -8.25 9.68
N ILE A 354 -2.89 -9.10 9.72
CA ILE A 354 -3.12 -10.23 8.79
C ILE A 354 -3.05 -9.77 7.31
N ASP A 355 -3.29 -8.50 7.08
CA ASP A 355 -3.29 -7.89 5.74
C ASP A 355 -1.93 -7.86 5.06
N PHE A 356 -0.82 -7.76 5.82
CA PHE A 356 0.53 -7.90 5.27
C PHE A 356 0.72 -9.26 4.62
N ARG A 357 0.37 -10.32 5.34
CA ARG A 357 0.43 -11.68 4.83
C ARG A 357 -0.53 -11.89 3.65
N ALA A 358 -1.72 -11.30 3.70
CA ALA A 358 -2.71 -11.40 2.65
C ALA A 358 -2.24 -10.75 1.33
N ALA A 359 -1.56 -9.60 1.41
CA ALA A 359 -1.11 -8.84 0.25
C ALA A 359 0.09 -9.48 -0.49
N ALA A 360 0.97 -10.19 0.24
CA ALA A 360 2.11 -10.86 -0.36
C ALA A 360 1.71 -12.14 -1.10
N ARG A 361 2.41 -12.45 -2.19
CA ARG A 361 2.21 -13.70 -2.95
C ARG A 361 3.02 -14.87 -2.39
N SER A 362 4.11 -14.57 -1.69
CA SER A 362 4.93 -15.53 -0.97
C SER A 362 5.33 -14.98 0.39
N VAL A 363 5.37 -15.83 1.40
CA VAL A 363 5.83 -15.49 2.75
C VAL A 363 6.82 -16.54 3.21
N LEU A 364 8.04 -16.10 3.53
CA LEU A 364 9.11 -16.93 4.05
C LEU A 364 9.30 -16.61 5.54
N LEU A 365 9.36 -17.62 6.36
CA LEU A 365 9.66 -17.53 7.76
C LEU A 365 11.10 -17.98 7.99
N ILE A 366 11.94 -17.14 8.61
CA ILE A 366 13.29 -17.52 9.01
C ILE A 366 13.36 -17.62 10.54
N GLY A 367 13.87 -18.75 11.01
CA GLY A 367 14.01 -18.98 12.43
C GLY A 367 15.22 -19.86 12.76
N ARG A 368 15.62 -19.80 14.02
CA ARG A 368 16.73 -20.60 14.59
C ARG A 368 16.21 -21.93 15.10
N VAL A 369 16.91 -23.00 14.78
CA VAL A 369 16.67 -24.31 15.40
C VAL A 369 17.21 -24.31 16.83
N LYS A 370 16.35 -24.47 17.83
CA LYS A 370 16.77 -24.36 19.26
C LYS A 370 17.86 -25.35 19.66
N ARG A 371 17.85 -26.56 19.10
CA ARG A 371 18.82 -27.62 19.42
C ARG A 371 20.14 -27.46 18.64
N GLU A 372 20.12 -26.69 17.57
CA GLU A 372 21.26 -26.43 16.71
C GLU A 372 21.44 -24.90 16.53
N PRO A 373 22.03 -24.23 17.55
CA PRO A 373 22.04 -22.76 17.62
C PRO A 373 22.65 -22.04 16.43
N ASN A 374 23.48 -22.69 15.66
CA ASN A 374 24.09 -22.15 14.44
C ASN A 374 23.20 -22.37 13.20
N VAL A 375 22.19 -23.25 13.28
CA VAL A 375 21.31 -23.56 12.14
C VAL A 375 20.13 -22.61 12.11
N ARG A 376 19.86 -22.11 10.91
CA ARG A 376 18.70 -21.27 10.54
C ARG A 376 17.93 -21.99 9.46
N VAL A 377 16.62 -21.91 9.51
CA VAL A 377 15.75 -22.53 8.51
C VAL A 377 14.83 -21.49 7.91
N ILE A 378 14.71 -21.52 6.59
CA ILE A 378 13.74 -20.77 5.81
C ILE A 378 12.57 -21.72 5.54
N VAL A 379 11.41 -21.41 6.09
CA VAL A 379 10.17 -22.15 5.86
C VAL A 379 9.26 -21.35 4.91
N HIS A 380 8.74 -21.98 3.88
CA HIS A 380 7.77 -21.36 2.98
C HIS A 380 6.38 -21.40 3.63
N ASP A 381 6.03 -20.34 4.37
CA ASP A 381 4.85 -20.26 5.24
C ASP A 381 3.56 -19.91 4.48
N LYS A 382 3.66 -19.34 3.28
CA LYS A 382 2.55 -19.07 2.35
C LYS A 382 3.05 -19.03 0.91
N SER A 383 2.32 -19.69 0.03
CA SER A 383 2.45 -19.57 -1.42
C SER A 383 1.09 -19.37 -2.07
N SER A 384 1.00 -18.43 -3.04
CA SER A 384 -0.24 -18.19 -3.81
C SER A 384 -0.07 -18.53 -5.30
N LEU A 385 1.12 -18.94 -5.74
CA LEU A 385 1.46 -19.10 -7.16
C LEU A 385 1.94 -20.53 -7.49
N ALA A 386 2.36 -21.29 -6.49
CA ALA A 386 2.82 -22.68 -6.61
C ALA A 386 2.57 -23.40 -5.27
N PRO A 387 2.71 -24.73 -5.20
CA PRO A 387 2.81 -25.44 -3.93
C PRO A 387 3.95 -24.90 -3.08
N GLU A 388 3.82 -24.94 -1.76
CA GLU A 388 4.86 -24.51 -0.83
C GLU A 388 6.14 -25.32 -1.03
N GLY A 389 7.29 -24.61 -1.05
CA GLY A 389 8.59 -25.24 -1.15
C GLY A 389 8.99 -25.91 0.16
N LYS A 390 9.90 -26.88 0.07
CA LYS A 390 10.45 -27.53 1.24
C LYS A 390 11.29 -26.55 2.07
N PRO A 391 11.35 -26.70 3.40
CA PRO A 391 12.22 -25.85 4.22
C PRO A 391 13.68 -26.00 3.82
N VAL A 392 14.41 -24.88 3.80
CA VAL A 392 15.84 -24.83 3.43
C VAL A 392 16.65 -24.27 4.60
N ALA A 393 17.70 -24.98 5.00
CA ALA A 393 18.55 -24.59 6.10
C ALA A 393 19.90 -24.01 5.66
N PHE A 394 20.43 -23.12 6.49
CA PHE A 394 21.80 -22.62 6.42
C PHE A 394 22.42 -22.51 7.82
N CYS A 395 23.74 -22.63 7.88
CA CYS A 395 24.52 -22.49 9.10
C CYS A 395 25.10 -21.07 9.19
N LEU A 396 25.07 -20.50 10.38
CA LEU A 396 25.83 -19.29 10.76
C LEU A 396 26.79 -19.68 11.87
N ASP A 397 27.94 -20.18 11.50
CA ASP A 397 28.97 -20.59 12.44
C ASP A 397 29.94 -19.44 12.73
N PRO A 398 30.29 -19.15 13.99
CA PRO A 398 31.21 -18.06 14.33
C PRO A 398 32.61 -18.21 13.76
N GLU A 399 33.08 -19.45 13.54
CA GLU A 399 34.43 -19.74 13.07
C GLU A 399 34.48 -19.94 11.55
N THR A 400 33.52 -20.68 10.99
CA THR A 400 33.50 -21.04 9.56
C THR A 400 32.61 -20.17 8.70
N GLY A 401 31.82 -19.26 9.32
CA GLY A 401 30.95 -18.33 8.63
C GLY A 401 29.64 -18.96 8.13
N PHE A 402 29.18 -18.47 6.99
CA PHE A 402 27.93 -18.89 6.37
C PHE A 402 28.11 -20.11 5.47
N SER A 403 27.23 -21.10 5.59
CA SER A 403 27.16 -22.22 4.63
C SER A 403 25.71 -22.70 4.45
N TRP A 404 25.35 -23.11 3.23
CA TRP A 404 24.08 -23.77 2.96
C TRP A 404 24.10 -25.22 3.44
N ILE A 405 23.04 -25.67 4.12
CA ILE A 405 22.82 -27.07 4.51
C ILE A 405 21.97 -27.77 3.44
N GLY A 406 20.96 -27.09 2.89
CA GLY A 406 20.00 -27.63 1.96
C GLY A 406 18.64 -27.91 2.59
N GLU A 407 17.89 -28.90 2.07
CA GLU A 407 16.57 -29.27 2.59
C GLU A 407 16.64 -29.66 4.06
N TYR A 408 15.63 -29.23 4.84
CA TYR A 408 15.53 -29.47 6.27
C TYR A 408 14.08 -29.82 6.66
N ASP A 409 13.91 -30.84 7.47
CA ASP A 409 12.57 -31.34 7.84
C ASP A 409 12.07 -30.64 9.12
N ILE A 410 11.31 -29.54 8.94
CA ILE A 410 10.70 -28.78 10.01
C ILE A 410 9.50 -27.98 9.48
N THR A 411 8.45 -27.85 10.28
CA THR A 411 7.30 -27.00 9.97
C THR A 411 7.46 -25.59 10.55
N ALA A 412 6.67 -24.63 10.05
CA ALA A 412 6.65 -23.27 10.59
C ALA A 412 6.26 -23.22 12.08
N ASP A 413 5.29 -24.02 12.49
CA ASP A 413 4.84 -24.08 13.89
C ASP A 413 5.90 -24.69 14.81
N GLU A 414 6.61 -25.73 14.37
CA GLU A 414 7.73 -26.30 15.10
C GLU A 414 8.89 -25.30 15.25
N LEU A 415 9.23 -24.60 14.17
CA LEU A 415 10.30 -23.59 14.19
C LEU A 415 9.97 -22.46 15.16
N LEU A 416 8.73 -21.96 15.17
CA LEU A 416 8.27 -20.87 16.04
C LEU A 416 8.08 -21.30 17.52
N SER A 417 7.59 -22.51 17.76
CA SER A 417 7.47 -23.05 19.12
C SER A 417 8.81 -23.44 19.72
N GLY A 418 9.80 -23.64 18.83
CA GLY A 418 11.11 -24.13 19.17
C GLY A 418 11.13 -25.62 19.54
N ALA A 419 10.11 -26.34 19.13
CA ALA A 419 10.00 -27.79 19.23
C ALA A 419 10.70 -28.52 18.08
N GLY A 420 11.36 -27.82 17.19
CA GLY A 420 12.02 -28.36 16.01
C GLY A 420 13.16 -29.30 16.32
N GLY A 421 13.06 -30.50 15.82
CA GLY A 421 14.00 -31.60 15.93
C GLY A 421 13.37 -32.79 16.71
N ASN A 422 12.62 -33.62 16.01
CA ASN A 422 12.20 -34.98 16.40
C ASN A 422 11.60 -35.18 17.78
N THR A 423 10.77 -34.26 18.27
CA THR A 423 9.73 -34.58 19.25
C THR A 423 8.49 -34.90 18.46
N ALA A 424 8.21 -36.20 18.34
CA ALA A 424 6.94 -36.70 17.86
C ALA A 424 5.82 -35.84 18.48
N THR A 425 4.91 -35.34 17.67
CA THR A 425 3.73 -34.61 18.17
C THR A 425 3.07 -35.44 19.28
N LYS A 426 2.33 -34.83 20.19
CA LYS A 426 1.60 -35.63 21.19
C LYS A 426 0.74 -36.71 20.56
N THR A 427 0.29 -36.50 19.33
CA THR A 427 -0.45 -37.51 18.53
C THR A 427 0.47 -38.64 18.06
N GLU A 428 1.67 -38.32 17.54
CA GLU A 428 2.68 -39.33 17.15
C GLU A 428 3.24 -40.06 18.34
N GLN A 429 3.42 -39.37 19.49
CA GLN A 429 3.78 -40.02 20.76
C GLN A 429 2.69 -41.01 21.19
N ALA A 430 1.41 -40.63 21.02
CA ALA A 430 0.28 -41.51 21.28
C ALA A 430 0.27 -42.70 20.29
N GLU A 431 0.55 -42.49 19.02
CA GLU A 431 0.63 -43.52 17.99
C GLU A 431 1.75 -44.53 18.30
N ARG A 432 2.95 -44.04 18.66
CA ARG A 432 4.08 -44.88 19.09
C ARG A 432 3.73 -45.66 20.33
N LEU A 433 3.17 -45.01 21.36
CA LEU A 433 2.75 -45.66 22.60
C LEU A 433 1.72 -46.75 22.32
N ILE A 434 0.75 -46.53 21.46
CA ILE A 434 -0.25 -47.53 21.04
C ILE A 434 0.43 -48.72 20.35
N LEU A 435 1.40 -48.45 19.46
CA LEU A 435 2.15 -49.52 18.77
C LEU A 435 2.97 -50.33 19.74
N ASP A 436 3.65 -49.69 20.69
CA ASP A 436 4.46 -50.38 21.73
C ASP A 436 3.60 -51.21 22.66
N LEU A 437 2.44 -50.71 23.11
CA LEU A 437 1.51 -51.43 23.98
C LEU A 437 0.88 -52.61 23.28
N LEU A 438 0.64 -52.56 21.95
CA LEU A 438 0.05 -53.62 21.17
C LEU A 438 1.08 -54.44 20.37
N ALA A 439 2.37 -54.28 20.69
CA ALA A 439 3.43 -55.08 20.10
C ALA A 439 3.24 -56.57 20.41
N ASP A 440 3.85 -57.44 19.57
CA ASP A 440 3.82 -58.88 19.73
C ASP A 440 2.41 -59.51 19.64
N GLY A 441 1.46 -58.79 19.00
CA GLY A 441 0.11 -59.28 18.82
C GLY A 441 -0.78 -59.21 20.06
N LYS A 442 -0.42 -58.37 20.99
CA LYS A 442 -1.21 -58.08 22.21
C LYS A 442 -2.52 -57.35 21.83
N GLU A 443 -3.55 -57.66 22.61
CA GLU A 443 -4.80 -56.91 22.59
C GLU A 443 -5.03 -56.26 23.95
N LEU A 444 -5.38 -54.97 23.94
CA LEU A 444 -5.62 -54.21 25.18
C LEU A 444 -6.99 -53.52 25.12
N ALA A 445 -7.62 -53.40 26.29
CA ALA A 445 -8.82 -52.60 26.40
C ALA A 445 -8.56 -51.12 26.07
N SER A 446 -9.50 -50.47 25.43
CA SER A 446 -9.40 -49.05 25.07
C SER A 446 -9.13 -48.16 26.27
N GLU A 447 -9.68 -48.50 27.43
CA GLU A 447 -9.48 -47.77 28.69
C GLU A 447 -8.04 -47.89 29.22
N ASP A 448 -7.41 -49.06 29.09
CA ASP A 448 -6.04 -49.32 29.52
C ASP A 448 -5.05 -48.52 28.64
N ILE A 449 -5.33 -48.40 27.36
CA ILE A 449 -4.52 -47.53 26.46
C ILE A 449 -4.64 -46.07 26.86
N VAL A 450 -5.85 -45.59 27.18
CA VAL A 450 -6.08 -44.22 27.63
C VAL A 450 -5.38 -43.95 28.97
N LYS A 451 -5.43 -44.91 29.88
CA LYS A 451 -4.76 -44.83 31.18
C LYS A 451 -3.23 -44.76 31.07
N ALA A 452 -2.64 -45.64 30.26
CA ALA A 452 -1.20 -45.61 29.97
C ALA A 452 -0.77 -44.32 29.30
N ALA A 453 -1.60 -43.76 28.40
CA ALA A 453 -1.35 -42.48 27.76
C ALA A 453 -1.42 -41.31 28.75
N ALA A 454 -2.37 -41.33 29.69
CA ALA A 454 -2.48 -40.32 30.74
C ALA A 454 -1.23 -40.31 31.66
N GLU A 455 -0.68 -41.48 32.01
CA GLU A 455 0.57 -41.63 32.74
C GLU A 455 1.77 -41.06 31.99
N ALA A 456 1.74 -41.11 30.64
CA ALA A 456 2.72 -40.49 29.75
C ALA A 456 2.44 -38.98 29.45
N GLY A 457 1.46 -38.37 30.13
CA GLY A 457 1.09 -36.95 29.91
C GLY A 457 0.37 -36.65 28.60
N ILE A 458 -0.30 -37.67 28.00
CA ILE A 458 -1.05 -37.56 26.74
C ILE A 458 -2.54 -37.57 27.06
N SER A 459 -3.27 -36.57 26.56
CA SER A 459 -4.72 -36.46 26.79
C SER A 459 -5.53 -37.53 26.04
N GLU A 460 -6.68 -37.92 26.59
CA GLU A 460 -7.61 -38.86 25.95
C GLU A 460 -8.00 -38.42 24.54
N ARG A 461 -8.25 -37.12 24.34
CA ARG A 461 -8.57 -36.57 23.01
C ARG A 461 -7.44 -36.82 21.99
N THR A 462 -6.19 -36.74 22.44
CA THR A 462 -5.01 -37.02 21.60
C THR A 462 -4.94 -38.50 21.25
N VAL A 463 -5.24 -39.39 22.21
CA VAL A 463 -5.33 -40.84 21.97
C VAL A 463 -6.42 -41.18 20.96
N GLN A 464 -7.59 -40.56 21.03
CA GLN A 464 -8.67 -40.75 20.09
C GLN A 464 -8.29 -40.29 18.67
N ASN A 465 -7.57 -39.19 18.55
CA ASN A 465 -7.04 -38.71 17.25
C ASN A 465 -6.00 -39.70 16.69
N ALA A 466 -5.07 -40.17 17.50
CA ALA A 466 -4.07 -41.17 17.12
C ALA A 466 -4.75 -42.46 16.62
N LYS A 467 -5.72 -43.00 17.38
CA LYS A 467 -6.49 -44.16 16.94
C LYS A 467 -7.18 -43.98 15.61
N ARG A 468 -7.69 -42.75 15.32
CA ARG A 468 -8.32 -42.43 14.05
C ARG A 468 -7.31 -42.42 12.89
N ASN A 469 -6.14 -41.81 13.11
CA ASN A 469 -5.06 -41.79 12.12
C ASN A 469 -4.55 -43.20 11.79
N MET A 470 -4.49 -44.07 12.82
CA MET A 470 -4.02 -45.44 12.69
C MET A 470 -5.07 -46.40 12.12
N GLY A 471 -6.24 -45.96 11.67
CA GLY A 471 -7.36 -46.79 11.23
C GLY A 471 -7.05 -47.84 10.16
N GLY A 472 -5.96 -47.62 9.37
CA GLY A 472 -5.44 -48.57 8.41
C GLY A 472 -4.76 -49.81 9.05
N ILE A 473 -4.12 -49.64 10.19
CA ILE A 473 -3.32 -50.68 10.87
C ILE A 473 -3.89 -51.12 12.23
N LEU A 474 -4.68 -50.25 12.86
CA LEU A 474 -5.34 -50.56 14.14
C LEU A 474 -6.73 -51.18 13.90
N GLY A 475 -6.99 -52.29 14.53
CA GLY A 475 -8.28 -52.93 14.62
C GLY A 475 -8.94 -52.70 15.99
N ALA A 476 -10.26 -52.77 16.03
CA ALA A 476 -11.02 -52.75 17.28
C ALA A 476 -12.12 -53.80 17.25
N ARG A 477 -12.31 -54.56 18.38
CA ARG A 477 -13.40 -55.49 18.55
C ARG A 477 -14.02 -55.34 19.95
N ARG A 478 -15.29 -55.71 20.06
CA ARG A 478 -16.01 -55.62 21.35
C ARG A 478 -16.12 -57.02 21.97
N VAL A 479 -15.67 -57.16 23.24
CA VAL A 479 -15.74 -58.39 23.98
C VAL A 479 -16.28 -58.06 25.37
N GLY A 480 -17.34 -58.74 25.82
CA GLY A 480 -17.89 -58.56 27.18
C GLY A 480 -18.34 -57.11 27.50
N GLY A 481 -18.72 -56.34 26.47
CA GLY A 481 -19.12 -54.96 26.67
C GLY A 481 -18.01 -53.89 26.52
N GLN A 482 -16.74 -54.30 26.57
CA GLN A 482 -15.57 -53.45 26.44
C GLN A 482 -14.96 -53.50 25.03
N TRP A 483 -14.34 -52.38 24.58
CA TRP A 483 -13.62 -52.28 23.33
C TRP A 483 -12.16 -52.62 23.48
N TYR A 484 -11.66 -53.59 22.73
CA TYR A 484 -10.26 -53.98 22.65
C TYR A 484 -9.64 -53.52 21.35
N ASN A 485 -8.41 -53.00 21.39
CA ASN A 485 -7.64 -52.61 20.21
C ASN A 485 -6.51 -53.63 19.97
N PHE A 486 -6.17 -53.85 18.70
CA PHE A 486 -5.12 -54.76 18.25
C PHE A 486 -4.53 -54.31 16.92
N ILE A 487 -3.31 -54.75 16.61
CA ILE A 487 -2.69 -54.48 15.29
C ILE A 487 -3.17 -55.49 14.29
N LYS A 488 -3.73 -55.05 13.17
CA LYS A 488 -4.17 -55.88 12.08
C LYS A 488 -2.98 -56.60 11.44
N LYS A 489 -3.01 -57.93 11.30
CA LYS A 489 -1.99 -58.67 10.52
C LYS A 489 -2.12 -58.29 9.05
N LYS A 490 -0.97 -57.91 8.39
CA LYS A 490 -0.92 -57.74 6.95
C LYS A 490 -1.36 -59.08 6.28
N GLN A 491 -2.43 -59.07 5.55
CA GLN A 491 -2.71 -60.18 4.63
C GLN A 491 -1.61 -60.22 3.55
N PRO A 492 -1.01 -61.39 3.27
CA PRO A 492 -0.13 -61.53 2.12
C PRO A 492 -0.91 -61.18 0.85
N PRO A 493 -0.26 -60.59 -0.18
CA PRO A 493 -0.95 -60.32 -1.45
C PRO A 493 -1.46 -61.63 -2.02
N GLU A 494 -2.73 -61.63 -2.49
CA GLU A 494 -3.30 -62.75 -3.25
C GLU A 494 -2.41 -62.97 -4.49
N PRO A 495 -2.10 -64.25 -4.82
CA PRO A 495 -1.37 -64.54 -6.04
C PRO A 495 -2.23 -64.12 -7.24
N ALA A 496 -1.63 -63.31 -8.13
CA ALA A 496 -2.26 -62.87 -9.36
C ALA A 496 -2.68 -64.13 -10.17
N SER A 497 -4.00 -64.25 -10.44
CA SER A 497 -4.59 -65.22 -11.32
C SER A 497 -4.43 -64.81 -12.77
#